data_f43d4647aea0ca71c043aaab241a2a8f
#
_entry.id   f43d4647aea0ca71c043aaab241a2a8f
#
_cell.length_a   1.000
_cell.length_b   1.000
_cell.length_c   1.000
_cell.angle_alpha   90.00
_cell.angle_beta   90.00
_cell.angle_gamma   90.00
#
_symmetry.space_group_name_H-M   'P 1'
#
loop_
_entity.id
_entity.type
_entity.pdbx_description
1 polymer ?
#
loop_
_entity_poly.entity_id
_entity_poly.type
_entity_poly.pdbx_seq_one_letter_code
_entity_poly.pdbx_strand_id
1 'polypeptide(L)'
;NKFVIAYQDSDNSNYGGAIVGTISGTTLSFGSEVVFNSSDTYNPFVTFDPNTAGKFVVAYKDVGNSSYGTAIVGAVSGTTITYGSESVFNSGNSAEISAAFDPNTAGKFVVVYVDYSNSSYGTAAVGTVSGTTISFGSEYVYNSATSYYNYCAFDPNTAGKFVVAYRAESNSGYGESVVGTVSGTTISFGSTYVFNSGQTYYPSVSSDPNTANKFVIAYKDG
;
A
#
# COMPACT_ATOMS: atom_id res chain seq x y z
N ASN A 1 19.27 6.89 -10.51
CA ASN A 1 18.52 6.20 -9.45
C ASN A 1 17.70 7.23 -8.68
N LYS A 2 16.35 7.02 -8.62
CA LYS A 2 15.41 7.92 -7.94
C LYS A 2 14.48 7.13 -7.04
N PHE A 3 13.99 7.80 -6.00
CA PHE A 3 12.93 7.32 -5.11
C PHE A 3 12.01 8.49 -4.73
N VAL A 4 10.84 8.17 -4.21
CA VAL A 4 9.88 9.15 -3.67
C VAL A 4 9.68 8.85 -2.19
N ILE A 5 9.65 9.91 -1.39
CA ILE A 5 9.18 9.87 0.00
C ILE A 5 7.83 10.59 0.03
N ALA A 6 6.79 9.91 0.49
CA ALA A 6 5.49 10.52 0.79
C ALA A 6 5.32 10.61 2.30
N TYR A 7 4.79 11.73 2.79
CA TYR A 7 4.67 12.00 4.22
C TYR A 7 3.49 12.94 4.51
N GLN A 8 3.08 12.97 5.76
CA GLN A 8 2.22 14.00 6.31
C GLN A 8 3.10 15.18 6.75
N ASP A 9 2.83 16.36 6.23
CA ASP A 9 3.55 17.59 6.61
C ASP A 9 2.81 18.32 7.74
N SER A 10 3.30 18.12 8.96
CA SER A 10 2.70 18.74 10.15
C SER A 10 2.88 20.25 10.21
N ASP A 11 3.90 20.78 9.56
CA ASP A 11 4.16 22.23 9.48
C ASP A 11 3.24 22.91 8.46
N ASN A 12 2.65 22.13 7.57
CA ASN A 12 1.71 22.57 6.54
C ASN A 12 0.31 21.97 6.76
N SER A 13 -0.28 22.19 7.92
CA SER A 13 -1.65 21.75 8.26
C SER A 13 -1.92 20.26 8.06
N ASN A 14 -0.92 19.42 8.24
CA ASN A 14 -0.96 17.97 8.01
C ASN A 14 -1.27 17.57 6.55
N TYR A 15 -0.95 18.41 5.59
CA TYR A 15 -1.13 18.08 4.18
C TYR A 15 -0.28 16.88 3.77
N GLY A 16 -0.72 16.17 2.75
CA GLY A 16 0.05 15.10 2.13
C GLY A 16 1.07 15.67 1.15
N GLY A 17 2.35 15.60 1.52
CA GLY A 17 3.48 16.03 0.69
C GLY A 17 4.29 14.85 0.16
N ALA A 18 4.98 15.04 -0.95
CA ALA A 18 6.00 14.10 -1.42
C ALA A 18 7.18 14.81 -2.06
N ILE A 19 8.34 14.16 -2.02
CA ILE A 19 9.60 14.68 -2.54
C ILE A 19 10.35 13.59 -3.31
N VAL A 20 11.01 13.99 -4.41
CA VAL A 20 11.89 13.08 -5.18
C VAL A 20 13.29 13.12 -4.59
N GLY A 21 13.82 11.96 -4.24
CA GLY A 21 15.23 11.77 -3.92
C GLY A 21 16.01 11.23 -5.12
N THR A 22 17.24 11.67 -5.29
CA THR A 22 18.16 11.19 -6.31
C THR A 22 19.45 10.68 -5.66
N ILE A 23 19.89 9.48 -6.07
CA ILE A 23 21.12 8.84 -5.61
C ILE A 23 22.20 9.00 -6.68
N SER A 24 23.36 9.53 -6.29
CA SER A 24 24.56 9.63 -7.13
C SER A 24 25.78 9.15 -6.32
N GLY A 25 26.27 7.95 -6.60
CA GLY A 25 27.28 7.29 -5.76
C GLY A 25 26.73 7.07 -4.36
N THR A 26 27.35 7.70 -3.37
CA THR A 26 26.94 7.67 -1.95
C THR A 26 26.22 8.94 -1.49
N THR A 27 25.91 9.86 -2.40
CA THR A 27 25.25 11.13 -2.07
C THR A 27 23.78 11.10 -2.42
N LEU A 28 22.99 11.78 -1.58
CA LEU A 28 21.57 12.02 -1.79
C LEU A 28 21.32 13.50 -2.06
N SER A 29 20.43 13.78 -3.00
CA SER A 29 19.89 15.10 -3.24
C SER A 29 18.37 15.01 -3.39
N PHE A 30 17.66 16.09 -3.02
CA PHE A 30 16.21 16.14 -3.06
C PHE A 30 15.71 17.26 -3.95
N GLY A 31 14.59 17.03 -4.62
CA GLY A 31 13.83 18.06 -5.32
C GLY A 31 13.01 18.92 -4.35
N SER A 32 12.10 19.71 -4.87
CA SER A 32 11.11 20.43 -4.05
C SER A 32 9.96 19.51 -3.69
N GLU A 33 9.36 19.78 -2.53
CA GLU A 33 8.09 19.16 -2.14
C GLU A 33 6.98 19.50 -3.14
N VAL A 34 6.10 18.53 -3.37
CA VAL A 34 4.86 18.72 -4.12
C VAL A 34 3.72 18.11 -3.29
N VAL A 35 2.74 18.94 -2.97
CA VAL A 35 1.53 18.52 -2.23
C VAL A 35 0.67 17.65 -3.13
N PHE A 36 0.28 16.46 -2.65
CA PHE A 36 -0.66 15.56 -3.34
C PHE A 36 -2.07 15.64 -2.75
N ASN A 37 -2.21 16.02 -1.47
CA ASN A 37 -3.49 16.27 -0.82
C ASN A 37 -3.39 17.54 0.04
N SER A 38 -4.18 18.55 -0.27
CA SER A 38 -4.26 19.83 0.48
C SER A 38 -5.24 19.75 1.65
N SER A 39 -5.31 18.61 2.31
CA SER A 39 -6.11 18.31 3.48
C SER A 39 -5.32 17.44 4.45
N ASP A 40 -5.84 17.30 5.68
CA ASP A 40 -5.22 16.44 6.69
C ASP A 40 -5.12 14.99 6.16
N THR A 41 -3.89 14.48 6.07
CA THR A 41 -3.51 13.20 5.46
C THR A 41 -2.90 12.29 6.52
N TYR A 42 -3.34 11.04 6.58
CA TYR A 42 -2.76 10.05 7.50
C TYR A 42 -2.18 8.85 6.76
N ASN A 43 -1.03 8.36 7.28
CA ASN A 43 -0.39 7.11 6.86
C ASN A 43 -0.23 6.98 5.34
N PRO A 44 0.37 7.96 4.63
CA PRO A 44 0.59 7.82 3.21
C PRO A 44 1.59 6.69 2.92
N PHE A 45 1.23 5.82 2.00
CA PHE A 45 2.04 4.72 1.53
C PHE A 45 2.33 4.88 0.04
N VAL A 46 3.61 4.89 -0.34
CA VAL A 46 4.04 5.06 -1.73
C VAL A 46 4.56 3.75 -2.31
N THR A 47 4.15 3.44 -3.54
CA THR A 47 4.66 2.29 -4.30
C THR A 47 4.84 2.65 -5.77
N PHE A 48 5.98 2.24 -6.37
CA PHE A 48 6.26 2.45 -7.79
C PHE A 48 5.70 1.33 -8.65
N ASP A 49 5.18 1.69 -9.84
CA ASP A 49 4.90 0.72 -10.89
C ASP A 49 6.22 0.25 -11.53
N PRO A 50 6.63 -1.00 -11.33
CA PRO A 50 7.88 -1.50 -11.88
C PRO A 50 7.85 -1.63 -13.42
N ASN A 51 6.66 -1.59 -14.02
CA ASN A 51 6.46 -1.72 -15.46
C ASN A 51 6.39 -0.38 -16.19
N THR A 52 6.28 0.74 -15.45
CA THR A 52 6.14 2.08 -16.05
C THR A 52 7.09 3.07 -15.38
N ALA A 53 8.15 3.45 -16.09
CA ALA A 53 9.21 4.31 -15.56
C ALA A 53 8.65 5.61 -14.97
N GLY A 54 9.04 5.91 -13.73
CA GLY A 54 8.68 7.11 -13.00
C GLY A 54 7.24 7.16 -12.49
N LYS A 55 6.40 6.17 -12.79
CA LYS A 55 5.01 6.13 -12.32
C LYS A 55 4.91 5.45 -10.94
N PHE A 56 4.11 6.04 -10.06
CA PHE A 56 3.86 5.52 -8.71
C PHE A 56 2.44 5.85 -8.26
N VAL A 57 2.01 5.24 -7.17
CA VAL A 57 0.76 5.55 -6.47
C VAL A 57 1.10 5.92 -5.04
N VAL A 58 0.41 6.93 -4.49
CA VAL A 58 0.30 7.18 -3.06
C VAL A 58 -1.09 6.78 -2.62
N ALA A 59 -1.19 5.86 -1.66
CA ALA A 59 -2.44 5.49 -0.99
C ALA A 59 -2.42 6.05 0.43
N TYR A 60 -3.50 6.64 0.89
CA TYR A 60 -3.56 7.36 2.16
C TYR A 60 -4.99 7.45 2.70
N LYS A 61 -5.12 7.80 3.97
CA LYS A 61 -6.37 8.22 4.57
C LYS A 61 -6.52 9.72 4.38
N ASP A 62 -7.60 10.11 3.71
CA ASP A 62 -7.97 11.51 3.51
C ASP A 62 -8.96 11.95 4.60
N VAL A 63 -8.45 12.61 5.63
CA VAL A 63 -9.28 13.08 6.75
C VAL A 63 -10.23 14.18 6.31
N GLY A 64 -9.82 15.05 5.38
CA GLY A 64 -10.68 16.09 4.81
C GLY A 64 -11.84 15.55 3.98
N ASN A 65 -11.71 14.33 3.47
CA ASN A 65 -12.77 13.60 2.79
C ASN A 65 -13.33 12.48 3.68
N SER A 66 -13.82 12.83 4.86
CA SER A 66 -14.48 11.91 5.82
C SER A 66 -13.62 10.69 6.22
N SER A 67 -12.30 10.83 6.19
CA SER A 67 -11.35 9.74 6.49
C SER A 67 -11.40 8.57 5.50
N TYR A 68 -11.84 8.83 4.28
CA TYR A 68 -11.90 7.81 3.23
C TYR A 68 -10.51 7.31 2.84
N GLY A 69 -10.46 6.06 2.43
CA GLY A 69 -9.29 5.49 1.79
C GLY A 69 -9.16 6.01 0.37
N THR A 70 -8.12 6.80 0.11
CA THR A 70 -7.91 7.51 -1.16
C THR A 70 -6.55 7.16 -1.74
N ALA A 71 -6.45 7.18 -3.06
CA ALA A 71 -5.18 7.00 -3.76
C ALA A 71 -5.05 7.98 -4.92
N ILE A 72 -3.80 8.34 -5.25
CA ILE A 72 -3.47 9.25 -6.34
C ILE A 72 -2.28 8.73 -7.14
N VAL A 73 -2.33 8.87 -8.47
CA VAL A 73 -1.20 8.54 -9.35
C VAL A 73 -0.24 9.71 -9.37
N GLY A 74 1.05 9.41 -9.17
CA GLY A 74 2.15 10.35 -9.40
C GLY A 74 3.04 9.93 -10.56
N ALA A 75 3.66 10.91 -11.18
CA ALA A 75 4.70 10.71 -12.20
C ALA A 75 5.91 11.59 -11.93
N VAL A 76 7.10 10.98 -11.87
CA VAL A 76 8.38 11.66 -11.69
C VAL A 76 8.97 12.05 -13.04
N SER A 77 9.28 13.34 -13.20
CA SER A 77 10.07 13.85 -14.32
C SER A 77 11.20 14.74 -13.80
N GLY A 78 12.44 14.35 -14.04
CA GLY A 78 13.57 15.02 -13.40
C GLY A 78 13.49 14.88 -11.87
N THR A 79 13.42 15.99 -11.15
CA THR A 79 13.22 16.07 -9.69
C THR A 79 11.83 16.58 -9.30
N THR A 80 10.92 16.66 -10.28
CA THR A 80 9.55 17.14 -10.06
C THR A 80 8.56 15.98 -10.08
N ILE A 81 7.42 16.19 -9.43
CA ILE A 81 6.27 15.27 -9.42
C ILE A 81 5.08 15.98 -10.06
N THR A 82 4.32 15.27 -10.86
CA THR A 82 2.98 15.66 -11.29
C THR A 82 1.99 14.61 -10.83
N TYR A 83 0.80 15.06 -10.42
CA TYR A 83 -0.25 14.16 -9.94
C TYR A 83 -1.44 14.13 -10.91
N GLY A 84 -2.14 13.00 -10.90
CA GLY A 84 -3.44 12.83 -11.55
C GLY A 84 -4.59 13.22 -10.64
N SER A 85 -5.74 12.60 -10.85
CA SER A 85 -6.91 12.78 -9.99
C SER A 85 -6.91 11.77 -8.85
N GLU A 86 -7.40 12.18 -7.69
CA GLU A 86 -7.69 11.30 -6.56
C GLU A 86 -8.78 10.29 -6.91
N SER A 87 -8.65 9.11 -6.34
CA SER A 87 -9.64 8.03 -6.48
C SER A 87 -9.85 7.35 -5.14
N VAL A 88 -11.10 7.25 -4.70
CA VAL A 88 -11.48 6.61 -3.44
C VAL A 88 -11.50 5.09 -3.64
N PHE A 89 -10.78 4.33 -2.80
CA PHE A 89 -10.84 2.86 -2.77
C PHE A 89 -11.78 2.33 -1.67
N ASN A 90 -12.00 3.11 -0.61
CA ASN A 90 -12.98 2.82 0.43
C ASN A 90 -13.69 4.12 0.87
N SER A 91 -15.01 4.16 0.73
CA SER A 91 -15.86 5.27 1.20
C SER A 91 -16.20 5.17 2.70
N GLY A 92 -15.35 4.51 3.45
CA GLY A 92 -15.38 4.38 4.90
C GLY A 92 -14.08 4.86 5.55
N ASN A 93 -14.07 4.91 6.88
CA ASN A 93 -12.86 5.27 7.63
C ASN A 93 -11.78 4.19 7.48
N SER A 94 -10.69 4.51 6.81
CA SER A 94 -9.59 3.60 6.50
C SER A 94 -8.36 3.88 7.37
N ALA A 95 -7.58 2.85 7.68
CA ALA A 95 -6.28 2.98 8.36
C ALA A 95 -5.34 1.82 8.00
N GLU A 96 -4.10 1.89 8.53
CA GLU A 96 -3.09 0.83 8.35
C GLU A 96 -2.92 0.43 6.88
N ILE A 97 -2.79 1.44 6.02
CA ILE A 97 -2.80 1.29 4.56
C ILE A 97 -1.43 0.84 4.08
N SER A 98 -1.40 -0.19 3.24
CA SER A 98 -0.23 -0.61 2.46
C SER A 98 -0.65 -0.92 1.03
N ALA A 99 0.25 -0.75 0.08
CA ALA A 99 -0.03 -1.02 -1.33
C ALA A 99 1.19 -1.63 -2.04
N ALA A 100 0.96 -2.48 -3.01
CA ALA A 100 2.01 -3.05 -3.84
C ALA A 100 1.55 -3.19 -5.29
N PHE A 101 2.41 -2.86 -6.25
CA PHE A 101 2.18 -3.14 -7.66
C PHE A 101 2.47 -4.60 -7.98
N ASP A 102 1.67 -5.17 -8.89
CA ASP A 102 1.97 -6.45 -9.52
C ASP A 102 3.10 -6.24 -10.55
N PRO A 103 4.30 -6.81 -10.32
CA PRO A 103 5.42 -6.62 -11.24
C PRO A 103 5.23 -7.32 -12.58
N ASN A 104 4.22 -8.18 -12.70
CA ASN A 104 3.92 -8.91 -13.92
C ASN A 104 2.79 -8.29 -14.75
N THR A 105 2.09 -7.26 -14.21
CA THR A 105 0.94 -6.64 -14.88
C THR A 105 1.02 -5.12 -14.73
N ALA A 106 1.37 -4.43 -15.81
CA ALA A 106 1.53 -2.97 -15.82
C ALA A 106 0.27 -2.24 -15.30
N GLY A 107 0.48 -1.26 -14.42
CA GLY A 107 -0.57 -0.45 -13.84
C GLY A 107 -1.49 -1.16 -12.85
N LYS A 108 -1.27 -2.46 -12.56
CA LYS A 108 -2.09 -3.22 -11.61
C LYS A 108 -1.43 -3.23 -10.22
N PHE A 109 -2.21 -2.92 -9.19
CA PHE A 109 -1.75 -2.96 -7.80
C PHE A 109 -2.87 -3.42 -6.86
N VAL A 110 -2.49 -3.80 -5.65
CA VAL A 110 -3.43 -4.06 -4.55
C VAL A 110 -3.18 -3.02 -3.47
N VAL A 111 -4.25 -2.50 -2.87
CA VAL A 111 -4.23 -1.78 -1.61
C VAL A 111 -4.84 -2.67 -0.54
N VAL A 112 -4.19 -2.77 0.63
CA VAL A 112 -4.69 -3.45 1.83
C VAL A 112 -4.83 -2.44 2.95
N TYR A 113 -5.87 -2.58 3.77
CA TYR A 113 -6.20 -1.61 4.80
C TYR A 113 -7.10 -2.21 5.88
N VAL A 114 -7.23 -1.51 6.99
CA VAL A 114 -8.29 -1.73 7.98
C VAL A 114 -9.49 -0.89 7.59
N ASP A 115 -10.65 -1.52 7.44
CA ASP A 115 -11.90 -0.82 7.24
C ASP A 115 -12.64 -0.67 8.57
N TYR A 116 -12.48 0.50 9.22
CA TYR A 116 -13.17 0.80 10.47
C TYR A 116 -14.69 0.91 10.31
N SER A 117 -15.17 1.19 9.10
CA SER A 117 -16.61 1.24 8.81
C SER A 117 -17.21 -0.15 8.64
N ASN A 118 -16.36 -1.16 8.40
CA ASN A 118 -16.75 -2.57 8.34
C ASN A 118 -16.12 -3.36 9.51
N SER A 119 -16.44 -3.00 10.75
CA SER A 119 -16.01 -3.71 11.96
C SER A 119 -14.48 -3.87 12.11
N SER A 120 -13.69 -2.96 11.55
CA SER A 120 -12.22 -3.01 11.52
C SER A 120 -11.65 -4.24 10.80
N TYR A 121 -12.36 -4.76 9.83
CA TYR A 121 -11.92 -5.93 9.06
C TYR A 121 -10.70 -5.59 8.18
N GLY A 122 -9.84 -6.58 8.04
CA GLY A 122 -8.75 -6.52 7.08
C GLY A 122 -9.30 -6.67 5.66
N THR A 123 -9.16 -5.62 4.86
CA THR A 123 -9.80 -5.50 3.54
C THR A 123 -8.77 -5.17 2.46
N ALA A 124 -9.03 -5.59 1.25
CA ALA A 124 -8.18 -5.31 0.08
C ALA A 124 -9.02 -4.93 -1.14
N ALA A 125 -8.46 -4.10 -2.01
CA ALA A 125 -9.04 -3.77 -3.31
C ALA A 125 -7.97 -3.77 -4.41
N VAL A 126 -8.36 -4.14 -5.64
CA VAL A 126 -7.48 -4.05 -6.81
C VAL A 126 -7.60 -2.68 -7.44
N GLY A 127 -6.48 -1.98 -7.55
CA GLY A 127 -6.38 -0.75 -8.33
C GLY A 127 -5.83 -1.00 -9.72
N THR A 128 -6.32 -0.24 -10.69
CA THR A 128 -5.82 -0.22 -12.07
C THR A 128 -5.52 1.21 -12.48
N VAL A 129 -4.26 1.49 -12.77
CA VAL A 129 -3.80 2.79 -13.27
C VAL A 129 -3.97 2.85 -14.78
N SER A 130 -4.63 3.89 -15.28
CA SER A 130 -4.73 4.22 -16.71
C SER A 130 -4.39 5.70 -16.91
N GLY A 131 -3.24 5.97 -17.52
CA GLY A 131 -2.75 7.33 -17.66
C GLY A 131 -2.48 8.00 -16.31
N THR A 132 -3.34 8.92 -15.90
CA THR A 132 -3.27 9.68 -14.63
C THR A 132 -4.45 9.38 -13.70
N THR A 133 -5.25 8.37 -14.00
CA THR A 133 -6.43 7.98 -13.23
C THR A 133 -6.27 6.59 -12.64
N ILE A 134 -7.00 6.31 -11.55
CA ILE A 134 -7.11 4.99 -10.95
C ILE A 134 -8.58 4.58 -10.99
N SER A 135 -8.83 3.33 -11.32
CA SER A 135 -10.12 2.66 -11.08
C SER A 135 -9.91 1.54 -10.08
N PHE A 136 -10.86 1.36 -9.16
CA PHE A 136 -10.84 0.28 -8.18
C PHE A 136 -11.90 -0.77 -8.49
N GLY A 137 -11.56 -2.04 -8.23
CA GLY A 137 -12.51 -3.15 -8.19
C GLY A 137 -13.29 -3.16 -6.87
N SER A 138 -14.06 -4.23 -6.65
CA SER A 138 -14.76 -4.45 -5.39
C SER A 138 -13.77 -4.69 -4.23
N GLU A 139 -14.24 -4.43 -3.03
CA GLU A 139 -13.52 -4.75 -1.80
C GLU A 139 -13.63 -6.24 -1.46
N TYR A 140 -12.55 -6.81 -0.91
CA TYR A 140 -12.46 -8.22 -0.50
C TYR A 140 -11.89 -8.30 0.91
N VAL A 141 -12.65 -8.91 1.82
CA VAL A 141 -12.20 -9.14 3.21
C VAL A 141 -11.24 -10.32 3.24
N TYR A 142 -10.01 -10.12 3.75
CA TYR A 142 -9.05 -11.21 4.00
C TYR A 142 -9.03 -11.65 5.47
N ASN A 143 -9.47 -10.79 6.39
CA ASN A 143 -9.68 -11.13 7.79
C ASN A 143 -10.98 -10.50 8.30
N SER A 144 -11.95 -11.33 8.65
CA SER A 144 -13.26 -10.90 9.18
C SER A 144 -13.21 -10.58 10.68
N ALA A 145 -12.10 -9.99 11.13
CA ALA A 145 -11.86 -9.51 12.49
C ALA A 145 -10.92 -8.31 12.44
N THR A 146 -10.73 -7.64 13.58
CA THR A 146 -9.83 -6.50 13.70
C THR A 146 -8.40 -6.88 13.31
N SER A 147 -7.84 -6.19 12.33
CA SER A 147 -6.48 -6.32 11.87
C SER A 147 -5.68 -5.05 12.15
N TYR A 148 -4.37 -5.20 12.43
CA TYR A 148 -3.45 -4.07 12.53
C TYR A 148 -2.15 -4.34 11.79
N TYR A 149 -1.43 -3.25 11.48
CA TYR A 149 -0.10 -3.30 10.86
C TYR A 149 -0.07 -4.11 9.56
N ASN A 150 -1.04 -3.88 8.69
CA ASN A 150 -1.17 -4.61 7.43
C ASN A 150 -0.04 -4.23 6.47
N TYR A 151 0.59 -5.23 5.87
CA TYR A 151 1.61 -5.04 4.86
C TYR A 151 1.44 -6.08 3.75
N CYS A 152 1.62 -5.68 2.48
CA CYS A 152 1.49 -6.60 1.36
C CYS A 152 2.70 -6.52 0.42
N ALA A 153 3.00 -7.66 -0.23
CA ALA A 153 3.99 -7.74 -1.29
C ALA A 153 3.57 -8.76 -2.35
N PHE A 154 3.79 -8.43 -3.63
CA PHE A 154 3.59 -9.36 -4.73
C PHE A 154 4.78 -10.30 -4.90
N ASP A 155 4.49 -11.50 -5.42
CA ASP A 155 5.50 -12.42 -5.94
C ASP A 155 5.93 -11.96 -7.35
N PRO A 156 7.18 -11.54 -7.56
CA PRO A 156 7.62 -11.08 -8.87
C PRO A 156 7.72 -12.19 -9.92
N ASN A 157 7.65 -13.44 -9.49
CA ASN A 157 7.79 -14.61 -10.36
C ASN A 157 6.43 -15.28 -10.67
N THR A 158 5.33 -14.82 -10.04
CA THR A 158 4.00 -15.39 -10.25
C THR A 158 2.96 -14.28 -10.37
N ALA A 159 2.48 -14.03 -11.59
CA ALA A 159 1.53 -12.96 -11.87
C ALA A 159 0.29 -13.02 -10.98
N GLY A 160 -0.10 -11.87 -10.44
CA GLY A 160 -1.28 -11.69 -9.60
C GLY A 160 -1.17 -12.28 -8.20
N LYS A 161 -0.09 -12.97 -7.83
CA LYS A 161 0.05 -13.58 -6.50
C LYS A 161 0.73 -12.62 -5.52
N PHE A 162 0.13 -12.44 -4.35
CA PHE A 162 0.67 -11.60 -3.27
C PHE A 162 0.42 -12.22 -1.90
N VAL A 163 1.14 -11.73 -0.90
CA VAL A 163 0.95 -12.08 0.52
C VAL A 163 0.56 -10.83 1.29
N VAL A 164 -0.40 -10.97 2.22
CA VAL A 164 -0.67 -9.99 3.27
C VAL A 164 -0.16 -10.55 4.58
N ALA A 165 0.62 -9.79 5.32
CA ALA A 165 1.02 -10.06 6.70
C ALA A 165 0.37 -9.03 7.62
N TYR A 166 -0.18 -9.45 8.76
CA TYR A 166 -0.91 -8.59 9.67
C TYR A 166 -0.91 -9.14 11.10
N ARG A 167 -1.29 -8.30 12.06
CA ARG A 167 -1.62 -8.70 13.42
C ARG A 167 -3.12 -8.97 13.51
N ALA A 168 -3.50 -10.15 13.99
CA ALA A 168 -4.89 -10.57 14.17
C ALA A 168 -5.32 -10.41 15.63
N GLU A 169 -6.16 -9.42 15.95
CA GLU A 169 -6.64 -9.18 17.32
C GLU A 169 -7.58 -10.30 17.81
N SER A 170 -8.37 -10.88 16.91
CA SER A 170 -9.24 -12.03 17.23
C SER A 170 -8.47 -13.28 17.66
N ASN A 171 -7.19 -13.35 17.32
CA ASN A 171 -6.28 -14.42 17.68
C ASN A 171 -5.19 -13.92 18.65
N SER A 172 -5.61 -13.19 19.69
CA SER A 172 -4.73 -12.70 20.76
C SER A 172 -3.54 -11.84 20.27
N GLY A 173 -3.68 -11.17 19.14
CA GLY A 173 -2.63 -10.34 18.56
C GLY A 173 -1.52 -11.13 17.85
N TYR A 174 -1.80 -12.36 17.44
CA TYR A 174 -0.86 -13.21 16.70
C TYR A 174 -0.51 -12.59 15.33
N GLY A 175 0.68 -12.94 14.86
CA GLY A 175 1.09 -12.65 13.50
C GLY A 175 0.49 -13.67 12.53
N GLU A 176 -0.33 -13.20 11.63
CA GLU A 176 -0.97 -14.01 10.60
C GLU A 176 -0.63 -13.53 9.19
N SER A 177 -0.69 -14.45 8.25
CA SER A 177 -0.50 -14.16 6.83
C SER A 177 -1.50 -14.92 5.97
N VAL A 178 -1.85 -14.33 4.83
CA VAL A 178 -2.74 -14.94 3.84
C VAL A 178 -2.21 -14.68 2.43
N VAL A 179 -2.36 -15.67 1.55
CA VAL A 179 -2.04 -15.52 0.12
C VAL A 179 -3.26 -15.02 -0.62
N GLY A 180 -3.11 -13.92 -1.36
CA GLY A 180 -4.10 -13.41 -2.29
C GLY A 180 -3.72 -13.72 -3.74
N THR A 181 -4.73 -13.87 -4.59
CA THR A 181 -4.57 -14.00 -6.03
C THR A 181 -5.51 -13.04 -6.75
N VAL A 182 -4.93 -12.16 -7.56
CA VAL A 182 -5.66 -11.20 -8.39
C VAL A 182 -6.03 -11.85 -9.73
N SER A 183 -7.28 -11.69 -10.15
CA SER A 183 -7.75 -12.02 -11.48
C SER A 183 -8.61 -10.88 -12.02
N GLY A 184 -8.11 -10.14 -13.00
CA GLY A 184 -8.77 -8.92 -13.48
C GLY A 184 -8.83 -7.84 -12.39
N THR A 185 -10.03 -7.60 -11.84
CA THR A 185 -10.28 -6.67 -10.72
C THR A 185 -10.78 -7.38 -9.46
N THR A 186 -10.72 -8.72 -9.45
CA THR A 186 -11.17 -9.54 -8.32
C THR A 186 -9.99 -10.11 -7.54
N ILE A 187 -10.20 -10.40 -6.25
CA ILE A 187 -9.23 -11.07 -5.38
C ILE A 187 -9.87 -12.33 -4.82
N SER A 188 -9.11 -13.42 -4.81
CA SER A 188 -9.43 -14.60 -4.00
C SER A 188 -8.34 -14.79 -2.95
N PHE A 189 -8.73 -15.15 -1.72
CA PHE A 189 -7.81 -15.44 -0.62
C PHE A 189 -7.79 -16.93 -0.30
N GLY A 190 -6.60 -17.43 0.04
CA GLY A 190 -6.39 -18.78 0.56
C GLY A 190 -6.67 -18.87 2.06
N SER A 191 -6.20 -19.94 2.69
CA SER A 191 -6.26 -20.10 4.14
C SER A 191 -5.27 -19.16 4.83
N THR A 192 -5.62 -18.71 6.02
CA THR A 192 -4.74 -17.94 6.91
C THR A 192 -3.75 -18.87 7.62
N TYR A 193 -2.52 -18.40 7.80
CA TYR A 193 -1.44 -19.10 8.50
C TYR A 193 -0.83 -18.21 9.56
N VAL A 194 -0.66 -18.76 10.77
CA VAL A 194 0.04 -18.11 11.88
C VAL A 194 1.55 -18.23 11.64
N PHE A 195 2.28 -17.11 11.58
CA PHE A 195 3.73 -17.11 11.55
C PHE A 195 4.37 -16.78 12.91
N ASN A 196 3.59 -16.15 13.82
CA ASN A 196 3.99 -15.92 15.21
C ASN A 196 2.78 -16.13 16.13
N SER A 197 2.91 -17.02 17.11
CA SER A 197 1.87 -17.32 18.13
C SER A 197 2.00 -16.44 19.38
N GLY A 198 2.62 -15.28 19.27
CA GLY A 198 2.73 -14.23 20.27
C GLY A 198 2.21 -12.90 19.77
N GLN A 199 2.23 -11.88 20.64
CA GLN A 199 1.91 -10.49 20.26
C GLN A 199 2.85 -10.05 19.14
N THR A 200 2.31 -9.64 18.01
CA THR A 200 3.08 -9.24 16.82
C THR A 200 2.90 -7.77 16.54
N TYR A 201 4.00 -7.07 16.31
CA TYR A 201 3.99 -5.65 15.97
C TYR A 201 4.76 -5.38 14.68
N TYR A 202 4.22 -4.50 13.85
CA TYR A 202 4.85 -3.98 12.64
C TYR A 202 5.39 -5.07 11.69
N PRO A 203 4.60 -6.11 11.36
CA PRO A 203 5.06 -7.07 10.38
C PRO A 203 5.29 -6.36 9.03
N SER A 204 6.38 -6.72 8.37
CA SER A 204 6.71 -6.30 7.02
C SER A 204 7.01 -7.54 6.20
N VAL A 205 6.46 -7.63 5.00
CA VAL A 205 6.67 -8.76 4.09
C VAL A 205 7.40 -8.31 2.84
N SER A 206 8.35 -9.13 2.38
CA SER A 206 9.07 -8.94 1.13
C SER A 206 9.20 -10.28 0.41
N SER A 207 9.08 -10.25 -0.92
CA SER A 207 9.27 -11.42 -1.78
C SER A 207 10.74 -11.62 -2.13
N ASP A 208 11.13 -12.87 -2.36
CA ASP A 208 12.41 -13.21 -3.00
C ASP A 208 12.31 -12.90 -4.50
N PRO A 209 13.09 -11.96 -5.05
CA PRO A 209 12.97 -11.60 -6.46
C PRO A 209 13.45 -12.71 -7.42
N ASN A 210 14.17 -13.70 -6.92
CA ASN A 210 14.77 -14.76 -7.73
C ASN A 210 14.07 -16.12 -7.60
N THR A 211 13.19 -16.28 -6.61
CA THR A 211 12.54 -17.57 -6.34
C THR A 211 11.05 -17.40 -6.12
N ALA A 212 10.25 -17.98 -7.01
CA ALA A 212 8.80 -17.96 -6.91
C ALA A 212 8.28 -18.52 -5.58
N ASN A 213 7.22 -17.93 -5.07
CA ASN A 213 6.49 -18.35 -3.87
C ASN A 213 7.33 -18.31 -2.58
N LYS A 214 8.41 -17.52 -2.54
CA LYS A 214 9.20 -17.29 -1.32
C LYS A 214 9.04 -15.87 -0.81
N PHE A 215 8.73 -15.77 0.46
CA PHE A 215 8.54 -14.50 1.18
C PHE A 215 9.28 -14.55 2.51
N VAL A 216 9.75 -13.40 2.94
CA VAL A 216 10.27 -13.17 4.30
C VAL A 216 9.34 -12.22 5.01
N ILE A 217 8.96 -12.55 6.25
CA ILE A 217 8.22 -11.67 7.13
C ILE A 217 9.14 -11.31 8.30
N ALA A 218 9.40 -10.03 8.47
CA ALA A 218 10.10 -9.48 9.63
C ALA A 218 9.08 -8.79 10.54
N TYR A 219 9.22 -8.94 11.85
CA TYR A 219 8.28 -8.38 12.81
C TYR A 219 8.95 -8.15 14.16
N LYS A 220 8.31 -7.35 15.01
CA LYS A 220 8.65 -7.24 16.43
C LYS A 220 7.81 -8.22 17.22
N ASP A 221 8.46 -9.12 17.95
CA ASP A 221 7.85 -10.01 18.95
C ASP A 221 7.61 -9.24 20.25
N GLY A 222 6.42 -9.40 20.84
CA GLY A 222 5.96 -8.65 22.01
C GLY A 222 6.42 -9.17 23.35
#